data_5385458e2bc45518faa4034e96ca86cc
#
_entry.id   5385458e2bc45518faa4034e96ca86cc
#
_cell.length_a   1.000
_cell.length_b   1.000
_cell.length_c   1.000
_cell.angle_alpha   90.00
_cell.angle_beta   90.00
_cell.angle_gamma   90.00
#
_symmetry.space_group_name_H-M   'P 1'
#
loop_
_entity.id
_entity.type
_entity.pdbx_description
1 polymer ?
#
loop_
_entity_poly.entity_id
_entity_poly.type
_entity_poly.pdbx_seq_one_letter_code
_entity_poly.pdbx_strand_id
1 'polypeptide(L)'
;MLKFGKRALIGLSIAALGLALGNAAPPKASAAGTEYYVSPTGNDSNAGTLASPWKTLQHAADTAVPGSTVYVRGGTYNKKLSITRSGSAAAGPITFTNYASELPVIDGTGLSVTEEEGLVQIIDASYITVKGFEIRNFTTSTRNKVPVGIYVEGAGSGISLLNNKVHDIKNTATPTGSDLLGRDAHGIAVYGSKKSPISGITIDGNELYNLVLGSSESLVVNGNVDTFAITNNLVHDNDNIGIDVIGFEGTAPSEAYDQARNGLVKGNVVYNISSNNNPSYGKTLPNGSNAADGIYVDGGKDTVIEQNYSYNNDIGIEIASEHKNHSTSNITVRNNIVYNNRYTGIAMGGYDTNRGSTTDCKIVNNTLYKNDTVGLNGGQLLVQYDTKNNVIKNNIMAASSSNYLIYNGYTQNTGNTVDYNLYFAPAGSAGSLWKWKNTLRTGFSAYQTATGNDAHSLFADPQFVNEAGHDFHLKAASPAIDAGYTDTAIIGDYDIDGQPRVQGAAVNIGADE
;
A
#
# COMPACT_ATOMS: atom_id res chain seq x y z
N MET A 1 16.94 4.59 18.93
CA MET A 1 17.42 3.21 18.62
C MET A 1 16.43 2.25 19.25
N LEU A 2 15.38 1.90 18.53
CA LEU A 2 14.42 0.88 18.96
C LEU A 2 15.02 -0.51 18.71
N LYS A 3 15.15 -1.30 19.77
CA LYS A 3 15.49 -2.71 19.66
C LYS A 3 14.23 -3.47 19.22
N PHE A 4 14.17 -3.88 17.97
CA PHE A 4 13.19 -4.85 17.54
C PHE A 4 13.47 -6.21 18.20
N GLY A 5 12.56 -6.63 19.06
CA GLY A 5 12.60 -7.97 19.65
C GLY A 5 12.39 -9.03 18.55
N LYS A 6 13.20 -10.07 18.60
CA LYS A 6 13.08 -11.23 17.71
C LYS A 6 11.67 -11.82 17.83
N ARG A 7 10.85 -11.72 16.79
CA ARG A 7 9.56 -12.42 16.71
C ARG A 7 9.83 -13.92 16.59
N ALA A 8 9.27 -14.69 17.53
CA ALA A 8 9.22 -16.13 17.45
C ALA A 8 8.21 -16.52 16.36
N LEU A 9 8.61 -17.42 15.45
CA LEU A 9 7.69 -18.08 14.54
C LEU A 9 6.70 -18.93 15.36
N ILE A 10 5.45 -18.50 15.42
CA ILE A 10 4.34 -19.31 15.91
C ILE A 10 3.75 -20.03 14.71
N GLY A 11 3.89 -21.35 14.71
CA GLY A 11 3.30 -22.19 13.67
C GLY A 11 1.77 -22.17 13.74
N LEU A 12 1.12 -21.88 12.61
CA LEU A 12 -0.33 -21.94 12.44
C LEU A 12 -0.81 -23.40 12.56
N SER A 13 -1.55 -23.70 13.59
CA SER A 13 -2.36 -24.92 13.68
C SER A 13 -3.72 -24.66 13.02
N ILE A 14 -3.95 -25.25 11.87
CA ILE A 14 -5.25 -25.22 11.18
C ILE A 14 -6.19 -26.19 11.89
N ALA A 15 -7.26 -25.68 12.48
CA ALA A 15 -8.38 -26.50 12.98
C ALA A 15 -9.20 -27.01 11.78
N ALA A 16 -9.22 -28.31 11.59
CA ALA A 16 -9.95 -28.97 10.53
C ALA A 16 -11.45 -29.04 10.88
N LEU A 17 -12.29 -28.44 10.05
CA LEU A 17 -13.73 -28.69 10.00
C LEU A 17 -13.97 -29.94 9.15
N GLY A 18 -14.52 -31.01 9.74
CA GLY A 18 -14.75 -32.27 9.05
C GLY A 18 -15.88 -32.17 8.04
N LEU A 19 -15.60 -32.47 6.80
CA LEU A 19 -16.58 -32.84 5.78
C LEU A 19 -16.21 -34.17 5.12
N ALA A 20 -17.25 -34.95 4.80
CA ALA A 20 -17.28 -36.33 4.43
C ALA A 20 -16.20 -36.80 3.44
N LEU A 21 -15.68 -38.00 3.73
CA LEU A 21 -14.77 -38.79 2.91
C LEU A 21 -15.38 -39.17 1.55
N GLY A 22 -15.04 -38.42 0.50
CA GLY A 22 -14.99 -38.95 -0.84
C GLY A 22 -13.55 -39.41 -1.12
N ASN A 23 -13.35 -40.57 -1.70
CA ASN A 23 -12.05 -41.12 -2.08
C ASN A 23 -11.33 -40.16 -3.06
N ALA A 24 -10.60 -39.21 -2.52
CA ALA A 24 -9.63 -38.40 -3.30
C ALA A 24 -8.36 -39.25 -3.44
N ALA A 25 -7.91 -39.47 -4.66
CA ALA A 25 -6.59 -40.03 -4.92
C ALA A 25 -5.54 -39.21 -4.18
N PRO A 26 -4.48 -39.84 -3.63
CA PRO A 26 -3.42 -39.11 -2.95
C PRO A 26 -2.85 -38.05 -3.89
N PRO A 27 -2.54 -36.84 -3.39
CA PRO A 27 -1.92 -35.82 -4.22
C PRO A 27 -0.65 -36.44 -4.85
N LYS A 28 -0.58 -36.39 -6.19
CA LYS A 28 0.66 -36.77 -6.90
C LYS A 28 1.79 -35.96 -6.26
N ALA A 29 2.80 -36.66 -5.74
CA ALA A 29 4.03 -36.02 -5.33
C ALA A 29 4.49 -35.18 -6.52
N SER A 30 4.57 -33.85 -6.35
CA SER A 30 5.19 -32.97 -7.33
C SER A 30 6.61 -33.52 -7.56
N ALA A 31 6.93 -33.85 -8.80
CA ALA A 31 8.33 -34.16 -9.14
C ALA A 31 9.18 -32.98 -8.63
N ALA A 32 10.30 -33.28 -7.97
CA ALA A 32 11.24 -32.26 -7.54
C ALA A 32 11.54 -31.39 -8.76
N GLY A 33 11.26 -30.06 -8.64
CA GLY A 33 11.45 -29.14 -9.77
C GLY A 33 12.92 -29.11 -10.20
N THR A 34 13.18 -28.82 -11.46
CA THR A 34 14.57 -28.68 -11.95
C THR A 34 15.25 -27.49 -11.26
N GLU A 35 16.41 -27.70 -10.68
CA GLU A 35 17.22 -26.65 -10.07
C GLU A 35 18.27 -26.15 -11.04
N TYR A 36 18.41 -24.84 -11.14
CA TYR A 36 19.45 -24.17 -11.90
C TYR A 36 20.20 -23.18 -11.00
N TYR A 37 21.44 -22.91 -11.37
CA TYR A 37 22.31 -22.02 -10.60
C TYR A 37 22.92 -20.96 -11.49
N VAL A 38 22.86 -19.70 -11.05
CA VAL A 38 23.47 -18.55 -11.72
C VAL A 38 24.51 -17.93 -10.80
N SER A 39 25.69 -17.59 -11.33
CA SER A 39 26.79 -16.96 -10.59
C SER A 39 27.48 -15.91 -11.46
N PRO A 40 27.93 -14.75 -10.92
CA PRO A 40 28.69 -13.77 -11.69
C PRO A 40 29.99 -14.35 -12.32
N THR A 41 30.51 -15.42 -11.71
CA THR A 41 31.70 -16.13 -12.19
C THR A 41 31.38 -17.35 -13.07
N GLY A 42 30.10 -17.57 -13.40
CA GLY A 42 29.64 -18.68 -14.24
C GLY A 42 29.89 -18.46 -15.73
N ASN A 43 29.31 -19.35 -16.53
CA ASN A 43 29.34 -19.27 -18.00
C ASN A 43 28.02 -19.82 -18.55
N ASP A 44 27.39 -19.12 -19.49
CA ASP A 44 26.09 -19.51 -20.04
C ASP A 44 26.16 -20.77 -20.91
N SER A 45 27.34 -21.23 -21.29
CA SER A 45 27.56 -22.54 -21.93
C SER A 45 27.62 -23.72 -20.93
N ASN A 46 27.61 -23.47 -19.64
CA ASN A 46 27.61 -24.49 -18.60
C ASN A 46 26.24 -25.19 -18.49
N ALA A 47 26.21 -26.30 -17.73
CA ALA A 47 24.98 -27.06 -17.49
C ALA A 47 23.97 -26.41 -16.52
N GLY A 48 24.32 -25.29 -15.90
CA GLY A 48 23.47 -24.61 -14.92
C GLY A 48 23.38 -25.31 -13.55
N THR A 49 24.31 -26.21 -13.25
CA THR A 49 24.39 -26.89 -11.94
C THR A 49 25.15 -26.04 -10.93
N LEU A 50 25.06 -26.37 -9.64
CA LEU A 50 25.84 -25.69 -8.59
C LEU A 50 27.36 -25.69 -8.86
N ALA A 51 27.90 -26.81 -9.38
CA ALA A 51 29.32 -26.92 -9.72
C ALA A 51 29.69 -26.24 -11.03
N SER A 52 28.75 -26.02 -11.93
CA SER A 52 28.91 -25.40 -13.24
C SER A 52 27.77 -24.44 -13.54
N PRO A 53 27.69 -23.29 -12.83
CA PRO A 53 26.56 -22.36 -12.92
C PRO A 53 26.57 -21.57 -14.23
N TRP A 54 25.41 -21.11 -14.65
CA TRP A 54 25.27 -20.10 -15.69
C TRP A 54 25.81 -18.74 -15.20
N LYS A 55 26.03 -17.83 -16.14
CA LYS A 55 26.56 -16.50 -15.83
C LYS A 55 25.47 -15.45 -15.68
N THR A 56 24.44 -15.49 -16.54
CA THR A 56 23.48 -14.41 -16.68
C THR A 56 22.06 -14.84 -16.21
N LEU A 57 21.37 -13.93 -15.55
CA LEU A 57 19.96 -14.10 -15.18
C LEU A 57 19.09 -14.25 -16.45
N GLN A 58 19.42 -13.55 -17.54
CA GLN A 58 18.67 -13.65 -18.78
C GLN A 58 18.73 -15.05 -19.39
N HIS A 59 19.93 -15.67 -19.41
CA HIS A 59 20.04 -17.06 -19.88
C HIS A 59 19.16 -18.02 -19.06
N ALA A 60 19.10 -17.81 -17.75
CA ALA A 60 18.20 -18.60 -16.90
C ALA A 60 16.72 -18.32 -17.21
N ALA A 61 16.33 -17.06 -17.44
CA ALA A 61 14.96 -16.69 -17.82
C ALA A 61 14.55 -17.31 -19.16
N ASP A 62 15.47 -17.39 -20.12
CA ASP A 62 15.22 -17.96 -21.43
C ASP A 62 15.19 -19.51 -21.42
N THR A 63 15.79 -20.14 -20.41
CA THR A 63 15.98 -21.59 -20.35
C THR A 63 15.05 -22.30 -19.37
N ALA A 64 14.76 -21.69 -18.20
CA ALA A 64 13.98 -22.30 -17.15
C ALA A 64 12.59 -22.76 -17.63
N VAL A 65 12.14 -23.91 -17.12
CA VAL A 65 10.85 -24.53 -17.46
C VAL A 65 9.89 -24.44 -16.28
N PRO A 66 8.56 -24.60 -16.49
CA PRO A 66 7.59 -24.59 -15.38
C PRO A 66 8.00 -25.52 -14.23
N GLY A 67 7.91 -25.00 -12.98
CA GLY A 67 8.32 -25.71 -11.76
C GLY A 67 9.83 -25.62 -11.45
N SER A 68 10.63 -24.92 -12.24
CA SER A 68 12.06 -24.75 -11.97
C SER A 68 12.33 -23.74 -10.86
N THR A 69 13.40 -23.97 -10.11
CA THR A 69 14.00 -22.99 -9.20
C THR A 69 15.37 -22.58 -9.73
N VAL A 70 15.55 -21.29 -9.97
CA VAL A 70 16.82 -20.66 -10.36
C VAL A 70 17.44 -20.05 -9.10
N TYR A 71 18.44 -20.70 -8.55
CA TYR A 71 19.22 -20.20 -7.42
C TYR A 71 20.29 -19.23 -7.89
N VAL A 72 20.22 -18.00 -7.40
CA VAL A 72 21.16 -16.94 -7.79
C VAL A 72 22.17 -16.71 -6.67
N ARG A 73 23.46 -16.90 -7.03
CA ARG A 73 24.59 -16.73 -6.12
C ARG A 73 24.81 -15.24 -5.83
N GLY A 74 25.33 -14.95 -4.66
CA GLY A 74 25.69 -13.60 -4.24
C GLY A 74 26.67 -12.94 -5.19
N GLY A 75 26.53 -11.63 -5.33
CA GLY A 75 27.34 -10.77 -6.18
C GLY A 75 26.49 -9.85 -7.05
N THR A 76 27.16 -9.03 -7.88
CA THR A 76 26.49 -7.99 -8.66
C THR A 76 26.24 -8.44 -10.10
N TYR A 77 25.01 -8.28 -10.55
CA TYR A 77 24.54 -8.55 -11.92
C TYR A 77 24.14 -7.21 -12.55
N ASN A 78 24.98 -6.66 -13.41
CA ASN A 78 24.76 -5.37 -14.08
C ASN A 78 24.16 -5.57 -15.47
N LYS A 79 22.94 -6.10 -15.52
CA LYS A 79 22.12 -6.29 -16.72
C LYS A 79 20.65 -6.23 -16.35
N LYS A 80 19.81 -5.71 -17.25
CA LYS A 80 18.36 -5.86 -17.16
C LYS A 80 17.98 -7.33 -17.28
N LEU A 81 16.90 -7.71 -16.58
CA LEU A 81 16.30 -9.05 -16.66
C LEU A 81 14.88 -8.94 -17.21
N SER A 82 14.61 -9.65 -18.32
CA SER A 82 13.27 -9.73 -18.89
C SER A 82 12.76 -11.17 -18.84
N ILE A 83 11.64 -11.40 -18.16
CA ILE A 83 10.99 -12.69 -17.97
C ILE A 83 9.70 -12.69 -18.80
N THR A 84 9.70 -13.46 -19.88
CA THR A 84 8.56 -13.63 -20.80
C THR A 84 8.05 -15.06 -20.84
N ARG A 85 8.76 -16.00 -20.20
CA ARG A 85 8.33 -17.40 -20.07
C ARG A 85 7.53 -17.58 -18.80
N SER A 86 6.51 -18.41 -18.90
CA SER A 86 5.61 -18.71 -17.78
C SER A 86 5.96 -20.02 -17.10
N GLY A 87 5.72 -20.08 -15.80
CA GLY A 87 5.47 -21.32 -15.09
C GLY A 87 4.08 -21.89 -15.46
N SER A 88 3.52 -22.74 -14.62
CA SER A 88 2.17 -23.26 -14.84
C SER A 88 1.49 -23.66 -13.53
N ALA A 89 0.18 -23.68 -13.51
CA ALA A 89 -0.59 -24.16 -12.34
C ALA A 89 -0.29 -25.64 -12.03
N ALA A 90 0.01 -26.47 -13.05
CA ALA A 90 0.24 -27.90 -12.88
C ALA A 90 1.65 -28.26 -12.42
N ALA A 91 2.69 -27.58 -12.96
CA ALA A 91 4.08 -27.86 -12.64
C ALA A 91 4.65 -26.90 -11.58
N GLY A 92 4.01 -25.78 -11.34
CA GLY A 92 4.46 -24.74 -10.42
C GLY A 92 5.11 -23.54 -11.13
N PRO A 93 5.47 -22.51 -10.35
CA PRO A 93 6.11 -21.31 -10.86
C PRO A 93 7.53 -21.57 -11.34
N ILE A 94 8.03 -20.68 -12.19
CA ILE A 94 9.47 -20.47 -12.35
C ILE A 94 9.90 -19.52 -11.25
N THR A 95 10.78 -19.98 -10.37
CA THR A 95 11.21 -19.23 -9.19
C THR A 95 12.65 -18.75 -9.36
N PHE A 96 12.86 -17.44 -9.31
CA PHE A 96 14.18 -16.82 -9.16
C PHE A 96 14.38 -16.47 -7.70
N THR A 97 15.37 -17.03 -7.04
CA THR A 97 15.62 -16.77 -5.62
C THR A 97 17.11 -16.75 -5.29
N ASN A 98 17.46 -16.04 -4.24
CA ASN A 98 18.80 -16.08 -3.69
C ASN A 98 19.21 -17.50 -3.26
N TYR A 99 20.48 -17.85 -3.42
CA TYR A 99 21.03 -19.11 -2.94
C TYR A 99 21.36 -19.01 -1.44
N ALA A 100 20.71 -19.83 -0.63
CA ALA A 100 20.87 -19.82 0.82
C ALA A 100 20.73 -18.41 1.44
N SER A 101 21.74 -17.92 2.17
CA SER A 101 21.79 -16.58 2.75
C SER A 101 22.59 -15.57 1.90
N GLU A 102 22.97 -15.94 0.68
CA GLU A 102 23.71 -15.05 -0.22
C GLU A 102 22.82 -13.92 -0.74
N LEU A 103 23.39 -12.74 -1.00
CA LEU A 103 22.67 -11.59 -1.51
C LEU A 103 23.02 -11.35 -2.99
N PRO A 104 22.16 -11.71 -3.93
CA PRO A 104 22.27 -11.30 -5.32
C PRO A 104 21.79 -9.85 -5.50
N VAL A 105 22.60 -9.05 -6.15
CA VAL A 105 22.34 -7.63 -6.41
C VAL A 105 22.15 -7.41 -7.90
N ILE A 106 20.97 -6.96 -8.33
CA ILE A 106 20.74 -6.46 -9.68
C ILE A 106 20.98 -4.95 -9.67
N ASP A 107 22.06 -4.51 -10.30
CA ASP A 107 22.52 -3.12 -10.22
C ASP A 107 22.41 -2.44 -11.58
N GLY A 108 21.60 -1.38 -11.64
CA GLY A 108 21.33 -0.60 -12.84
C GLY A 108 22.38 0.45 -13.18
N THR A 109 23.46 0.56 -12.39
CA THR A 109 24.50 1.58 -12.60
C THR A 109 25.02 1.58 -14.04
N GLY A 110 24.87 2.73 -14.72
CA GLY A 110 25.31 2.92 -16.09
C GLY A 110 24.44 2.28 -17.17
N LEU A 111 23.34 1.62 -16.81
CA LEU A 111 22.35 1.15 -17.78
C LEU A 111 21.45 2.31 -18.22
N SER A 112 21.13 2.36 -19.52
CA SER A 112 20.25 3.38 -20.07
C SER A 112 18.78 3.08 -19.77
N VAL A 113 17.99 4.12 -19.50
CA VAL A 113 16.53 4.08 -19.47
C VAL A 113 16.04 4.68 -20.78
N THR A 114 15.35 3.90 -21.60
CA THR A 114 14.94 4.30 -22.97
C THR A 114 13.46 4.67 -23.07
N GLU A 115 12.64 4.09 -22.20
CA GLU A 115 11.19 4.32 -22.09
C GLU A 115 10.75 4.05 -20.65
N GLU A 116 9.52 3.70 -20.42
CA GLU A 116 9.09 3.11 -19.14
C GLU A 116 9.52 1.63 -19.15
N GLU A 117 10.46 1.29 -18.29
CA GLU A 117 11.07 -0.05 -18.30
C GLU A 117 11.64 -0.45 -16.95
N GLY A 118 11.55 -1.75 -16.66
CA GLY A 118 12.05 -2.34 -15.42
C GLY A 118 13.52 -2.76 -15.49
N LEU A 119 14.24 -2.61 -14.39
CA LEU A 119 15.51 -3.31 -14.21
C LEU A 119 15.28 -4.84 -14.15
N VAL A 120 14.13 -5.24 -13.55
CA VAL A 120 13.54 -6.58 -13.67
C VAL A 120 12.15 -6.40 -14.28
N GLN A 121 11.87 -7.11 -15.37
CA GLN A 121 10.58 -7.06 -16.08
C GLN A 121 9.94 -8.45 -16.14
N ILE A 122 8.62 -8.51 -15.93
CA ILE A 122 7.78 -9.69 -16.12
C ILE A 122 6.68 -9.28 -17.10
N ILE A 123 6.76 -9.73 -18.35
CA ILE A 123 5.90 -9.27 -19.44
C ILE A 123 5.04 -10.42 -19.96
N ASP A 124 3.71 -10.28 -19.90
CA ASP A 124 2.74 -11.28 -20.37
C ASP A 124 3.03 -12.71 -19.85
N ALA A 125 3.54 -12.83 -18.61
CA ALA A 125 3.96 -14.09 -18.02
C ALA A 125 3.18 -14.43 -16.77
N SER A 126 3.01 -15.73 -16.50
CA SER A 126 2.26 -16.27 -15.37
C SER A 126 3.12 -17.22 -14.55
N TYR A 127 2.76 -17.36 -13.25
CA TYR A 127 3.44 -18.28 -12.34
C TYR A 127 4.95 -18.01 -12.26
N ILE A 128 5.28 -16.78 -11.89
CA ILE A 128 6.67 -16.31 -11.70
C ILE A 128 6.85 -15.90 -10.24
N THR A 129 7.95 -16.31 -9.65
CA THR A 129 8.37 -15.83 -8.34
C THR A 129 9.73 -15.14 -8.45
N VAL A 130 9.85 -13.90 -7.96
CA VAL A 130 11.11 -13.16 -7.80
C VAL A 130 11.29 -12.89 -6.30
N LYS A 131 12.35 -13.46 -5.72
CA LYS A 131 12.50 -13.46 -4.26
C LYS A 131 13.94 -13.23 -3.80
N GLY A 132 14.12 -12.35 -2.81
CA GLY A 132 15.37 -12.20 -2.07
C GLY A 132 16.49 -11.47 -2.81
N PHE A 133 16.16 -10.55 -3.71
CA PHE A 133 17.11 -9.72 -4.45
C PHE A 133 17.24 -8.33 -3.84
N GLU A 134 18.43 -7.75 -3.94
CA GLU A 134 18.62 -6.31 -3.92
C GLU A 134 18.59 -5.77 -5.36
N ILE A 135 17.74 -4.78 -5.64
CA ILE A 135 17.52 -4.19 -6.98
C ILE A 135 17.70 -2.69 -6.82
N ARG A 136 18.71 -2.11 -7.51
CA ARG A 136 19.12 -0.75 -7.21
C ARG A 136 19.76 0.02 -8.36
N ASN A 137 19.93 1.35 -8.14
CA ASN A 137 20.73 2.23 -8.99
C ASN A 137 20.26 2.30 -10.46
N PHE A 138 18.97 2.11 -10.72
CA PHE A 138 18.44 2.29 -12.07
C PHE A 138 17.90 3.71 -12.20
N THR A 139 18.66 4.57 -12.85
CA THR A 139 18.44 6.01 -12.79
C THR A 139 18.52 6.67 -14.16
N THR A 140 17.78 7.77 -14.33
CA THR A 140 17.86 8.65 -15.51
C THR A 140 17.80 10.13 -15.10
N SER A 141 18.33 10.99 -15.95
CA SER A 141 18.11 12.44 -15.91
C SER A 141 17.37 12.95 -17.15
N THR A 142 16.80 12.03 -17.93
CA THR A 142 16.06 12.35 -19.16
C THR A 142 14.56 12.38 -18.86
N ARG A 143 13.90 13.46 -19.25
CA ARG A 143 12.44 13.59 -19.11
C ARG A 143 11.70 12.52 -19.90
N ASN A 144 10.54 12.10 -19.38
CA ASN A 144 9.65 11.10 -19.99
C ASN A 144 10.33 9.73 -20.23
N LYS A 145 11.37 9.42 -19.45
CA LYS A 145 11.95 8.10 -19.32
C LYS A 145 11.72 7.62 -17.90
N VAL A 146 11.07 6.47 -17.73
CA VAL A 146 10.57 6.03 -16.43
C VAL A 146 11.34 4.76 -15.99
N PRO A 147 12.33 4.90 -15.11
CA PRO A 147 13.01 3.74 -14.55
C PRO A 147 12.11 3.05 -13.52
N VAL A 148 11.98 1.74 -13.62
CA VAL A 148 11.24 0.91 -12.68
C VAL A 148 12.16 -0.16 -12.09
N GLY A 149 12.09 -0.39 -10.78
CA GLY A 149 12.86 -1.46 -10.14
C GLY A 149 12.39 -2.84 -10.59
N ILE A 150 11.11 -3.18 -10.31
CA ILE A 150 10.44 -4.39 -10.80
C ILE A 150 9.17 -3.96 -11.54
N TYR A 151 9.08 -4.31 -12.82
CA TYR A 151 7.95 -3.99 -13.69
C TYR A 151 7.22 -5.26 -14.13
N VAL A 152 5.93 -5.33 -13.79
CA VAL A 152 5.04 -6.41 -14.24
C VAL A 152 4.01 -5.80 -15.18
N GLU A 153 3.96 -6.22 -16.43
CA GLU A 153 3.11 -5.61 -17.44
C GLU A 153 2.36 -6.65 -18.27
N GLY A 154 1.20 -6.22 -18.77
CA GLY A 154 0.39 -6.99 -19.72
C GLY A 154 -0.71 -7.78 -19.05
N ALA A 155 -0.67 -9.11 -19.18
CA ALA A 155 -1.58 -10.06 -18.55
C ALA A 155 -0.81 -11.22 -17.93
N GLY A 156 -1.36 -11.84 -16.89
CA GLY A 156 -0.72 -12.97 -16.23
C GLY A 156 -1.47 -13.41 -14.98
N SER A 157 -1.00 -14.48 -14.35
CA SER A 157 -1.58 -14.94 -13.08
C SER A 157 -0.54 -15.60 -12.18
N GLY A 158 -0.78 -15.55 -10.86
CA GLY A 158 0.06 -16.26 -9.88
C GLY A 158 1.50 -15.75 -9.84
N ILE A 159 1.70 -14.43 -9.87
CA ILE A 159 3.01 -13.78 -9.77
C ILE A 159 3.30 -13.46 -8.31
N SER A 160 4.52 -13.68 -7.86
CA SER A 160 4.94 -13.38 -6.48
C SER A 160 6.26 -12.60 -6.45
N LEU A 161 6.23 -11.44 -5.81
CA LEU A 161 7.39 -10.57 -5.56
C LEU A 161 7.65 -10.56 -4.05
N LEU A 162 8.68 -11.29 -3.59
CA LEU A 162 8.81 -11.64 -2.18
C LEU A 162 10.17 -11.22 -1.60
N ASN A 163 10.16 -10.49 -0.48
CA ASN A 163 11.37 -10.19 0.29
C ASN A 163 12.51 -9.57 -0.55
N ASN A 164 12.17 -8.75 -1.53
CA ASN A 164 13.16 -8.01 -2.31
C ASN A 164 13.42 -6.64 -1.66
N LYS A 165 14.60 -6.10 -1.89
CA LYS A 165 14.98 -4.75 -1.49
C LYS A 165 15.15 -3.91 -2.74
N VAL A 166 14.30 -2.88 -2.92
CA VAL A 166 14.29 -2.01 -4.10
C VAL A 166 14.62 -0.59 -3.67
N HIS A 167 15.71 -0.02 -4.18
CA HIS A 167 16.11 1.32 -3.77
C HIS A 167 16.96 2.03 -4.83
N ASP A 168 17.06 3.35 -4.67
CA ASP A 168 17.81 4.19 -5.61
C ASP A 168 17.34 4.05 -7.07
N ILE A 169 16.02 3.91 -7.26
CA ILE A 169 15.36 4.02 -8.57
C ILE A 169 14.93 5.48 -8.71
N LYS A 170 15.47 6.21 -9.67
CA LYS A 170 15.36 7.67 -9.68
C LYS A 170 15.24 8.27 -11.07
N ASN A 171 14.30 9.18 -11.24
CA ASN A 171 14.36 10.14 -12.33
C ASN A 171 14.71 11.53 -11.80
N THR A 172 15.92 11.99 -12.12
CA THR A 172 16.45 13.27 -11.65
C THR A 172 16.40 14.37 -12.72
N ALA A 173 15.55 14.20 -13.75
CA ALA A 173 15.40 15.21 -14.80
C ALA A 173 15.01 16.59 -14.23
N THR A 174 15.58 17.64 -14.76
CA THR A 174 15.29 18.99 -14.29
C THR A 174 13.99 19.51 -14.90
N PRO A 175 13.07 20.12 -14.11
CA PRO A 175 11.90 20.79 -14.63
C PRO A 175 12.24 21.87 -15.67
N THR A 176 11.48 21.93 -16.76
CA THR A 176 11.73 22.87 -17.87
C THR A 176 10.64 23.94 -17.94
N GLY A 177 11.03 25.21 -17.80
CA GLY A 177 10.07 26.32 -17.84
C GLY A 177 9.01 26.19 -16.71
N SER A 178 7.73 26.19 -17.03
CA SER A 178 6.62 25.94 -16.10
C SER A 178 6.21 24.46 -16.04
N ASP A 179 6.80 23.62 -16.89
CA ASP A 179 6.50 22.19 -16.94
C ASP A 179 7.34 21.43 -15.91
N LEU A 180 6.67 20.93 -14.88
CA LEU A 180 7.27 20.20 -13.76
C LEU A 180 7.22 18.67 -13.95
N LEU A 181 6.46 18.17 -14.94
CA LEU A 181 6.19 16.74 -15.16
C LEU A 181 7.32 16.00 -15.92
N GLY A 182 7.14 14.71 -16.12
CA GLY A 182 8.05 13.85 -16.88
C GLY A 182 9.31 13.44 -16.11
N ARG A 183 9.19 13.29 -14.80
CA ARG A 183 10.24 12.88 -13.88
C ARG A 183 9.93 11.56 -13.18
N ASP A 184 9.03 10.79 -13.75
CA ASP A 184 8.42 9.64 -13.14
C ASP A 184 9.40 8.45 -12.98
N ALA A 185 9.21 7.68 -11.92
CA ALA A 185 9.94 6.45 -11.63
C ALA A 185 9.10 5.60 -10.67
N HIS A 186 9.34 4.29 -10.62
CA HIS A 186 8.68 3.40 -9.67
C HIS A 186 9.65 2.43 -9.02
N GLY A 187 9.37 2.04 -7.77
CA GLY A 187 10.04 0.90 -7.14
C GLY A 187 9.52 -0.42 -7.69
N ILE A 188 8.23 -0.68 -7.52
CA ILE A 188 7.50 -1.84 -8.08
C ILE A 188 6.25 -1.32 -8.76
N ALA A 189 6.08 -1.61 -10.06
CA ALA A 189 4.89 -1.27 -10.82
C ALA A 189 4.25 -2.52 -11.44
N VAL A 190 2.91 -2.62 -11.34
CA VAL A 190 2.10 -3.71 -11.88
C VAL A 190 1.00 -3.11 -12.75
N TYR A 191 1.16 -3.20 -14.07
CA TYR A 191 0.27 -2.57 -15.04
C TYR A 191 -0.51 -3.61 -15.85
N GLY A 192 -1.78 -3.78 -15.50
CA GLY A 192 -2.72 -4.63 -16.23
C GLY A 192 -3.16 -3.98 -17.53
N SER A 193 -2.32 -4.03 -18.56
CA SER A 193 -2.49 -3.31 -19.83
C SER A 193 -3.24 -4.10 -20.90
N LYS A 194 -3.82 -5.26 -20.57
CA LYS A 194 -4.53 -6.14 -21.52
C LYS A 194 -6.00 -6.33 -21.13
N LYS A 195 -6.77 -6.91 -22.05
CA LYS A 195 -8.15 -7.34 -21.80
C LYS A 195 -8.23 -8.44 -20.73
N SER A 196 -7.29 -9.38 -20.73
CA SER A 196 -7.14 -10.36 -19.65
C SER A 196 -6.38 -9.71 -18.50
N PRO A 197 -6.80 -9.88 -17.25
CA PRO A 197 -6.15 -9.23 -16.11
C PRO A 197 -4.78 -9.82 -15.77
N ILE A 198 -3.99 -9.06 -15.03
CA ILE A 198 -3.02 -9.62 -14.10
C ILE A 198 -3.80 -10.04 -12.87
N SER A 199 -3.76 -11.33 -12.50
CA SER A 199 -4.57 -11.87 -11.40
C SER A 199 -3.78 -12.71 -10.41
N GLY A 200 -4.17 -12.62 -9.12
CA GLY A 200 -3.51 -13.39 -8.07
C GLY A 200 -2.05 -13.01 -7.90
N ILE A 201 -1.73 -11.70 -7.95
CA ILE A 201 -0.38 -11.23 -7.65
C ILE A 201 -0.18 -11.02 -6.15
N THR A 202 0.97 -11.45 -5.63
CA THR A 202 1.39 -11.24 -4.25
C THR A 202 2.69 -10.43 -4.21
N ILE A 203 2.67 -9.31 -3.48
CA ILE A 203 3.82 -8.44 -3.22
C ILE A 203 4.00 -8.40 -1.71
N ASP A 204 4.94 -9.23 -1.18
CA ASP A 204 5.03 -9.48 0.26
C ASP A 204 6.45 -9.34 0.79
N GLY A 205 6.59 -8.65 1.91
CA GLY A 205 7.84 -8.53 2.65
C GLY A 205 8.94 -7.73 1.93
N ASN A 206 8.62 -6.93 0.92
CA ASN A 206 9.62 -6.14 0.21
C ASN A 206 9.93 -4.84 0.98
N GLU A 207 11.15 -4.31 0.81
CA GLU A 207 11.58 -3.00 1.31
C GLU A 207 11.83 -2.07 0.13
N LEU A 208 11.15 -0.88 0.12
CA LEU A 208 11.27 0.12 -0.95
C LEU A 208 11.65 1.47 -0.35
N TYR A 209 12.80 2.04 -0.73
CA TYR A 209 13.26 3.30 -0.15
C TYR A 209 14.21 4.10 -1.05
N ASN A 210 14.38 5.38 -0.70
CA ASN A 210 15.31 6.31 -1.39
C ASN A 210 15.03 6.41 -2.89
N LEU A 211 13.74 6.48 -3.25
CA LEU A 211 13.24 6.62 -4.62
C LEU A 211 13.02 8.11 -4.94
N VAL A 212 13.17 8.48 -6.22
CA VAL A 212 12.83 9.81 -6.74
C VAL A 212 11.85 9.63 -7.88
N LEU A 213 10.58 9.85 -7.57
CA LEU A 213 9.43 9.30 -8.26
C LEU A 213 8.70 10.28 -9.18
N GLY A 214 8.96 11.59 -9.02
CA GLY A 214 8.19 12.59 -9.78
C GLY A 214 6.73 12.64 -9.35
N SER A 215 5.82 12.28 -10.24
CA SER A 215 4.38 12.18 -9.94
C SER A 215 3.92 10.73 -9.73
N SER A 216 4.86 9.78 -9.70
CA SER A 216 4.58 8.34 -9.60
C SER A 216 4.75 7.78 -8.19
N GLU A 217 4.62 6.47 -8.03
CA GLU A 217 4.45 5.76 -6.78
C GLU A 217 5.63 4.82 -6.49
N SER A 218 5.87 4.55 -5.20
CA SER A 218 6.89 3.57 -4.81
C SER A 218 6.46 2.15 -5.16
N LEU A 219 5.19 1.80 -4.89
CA LEU A 219 4.58 0.51 -5.19
C LEU A 219 3.18 0.73 -5.72
N VAL A 220 2.90 0.29 -6.94
CA VAL A 220 1.60 0.51 -7.59
C VAL A 220 1.03 -0.73 -8.26
N VAL A 221 -0.31 -0.86 -8.21
CA VAL A 221 -1.11 -1.74 -9.04
C VAL A 221 -2.11 -0.90 -9.82
N ASN A 222 -2.08 -0.96 -11.16
CA ASN A 222 -2.80 -0.05 -12.04
C ASN A 222 -3.49 -0.79 -13.18
N GLY A 223 -4.67 -0.33 -13.56
CA GLY A 223 -5.43 -0.85 -14.69
C GLY A 223 -6.10 -2.20 -14.39
N ASN A 224 -6.05 -3.12 -15.33
CA ASN A 224 -6.73 -4.42 -15.21
C ASN A 224 -5.96 -5.39 -14.30
N VAL A 225 -5.88 -5.07 -13.03
CA VAL A 225 -5.30 -5.94 -11.98
C VAL A 225 -6.44 -6.46 -11.11
N ASP A 226 -6.57 -7.79 -10.99
CA ASP A 226 -7.67 -8.44 -10.29
C ASP A 226 -7.15 -9.47 -9.28
N THR A 227 -7.60 -9.38 -8.05
CA THR A 227 -7.14 -10.25 -6.96
C THR A 227 -5.64 -10.07 -6.68
N PHE A 228 -5.30 -9.11 -5.86
CA PHE A 228 -3.93 -8.81 -5.46
C PHE A 228 -3.77 -8.77 -3.94
N ALA A 229 -2.55 -9.04 -3.47
CA ALA A 229 -2.16 -8.89 -2.08
C ALA A 229 -0.84 -8.10 -1.98
N ILE A 230 -0.88 -6.95 -1.31
CA ILE A 230 0.29 -6.11 -0.96
C ILE A 230 0.44 -6.20 0.55
N THR A 231 1.37 -7.05 1.01
CA THR A 231 1.40 -7.43 2.43
C THR A 231 2.81 -7.31 3.04
N ASN A 232 2.87 -6.87 4.30
CA ASN A 232 4.10 -6.85 5.10
C ASN A 232 5.28 -6.09 4.45
N ASN A 233 5.02 -5.17 3.53
CA ASN A 233 6.08 -4.38 2.89
C ASN A 233 6.49 -3.21 3.79
N LEU A 234 7.75 -2.81 3.69
CA LEU A 234 8.34 -1.64 4.32
C LEU A 234 8.62 -0.59 3.24
N VAL A 235 7.85 0.50 3.22
CA VAL A 235 7.96 1.56 2.20
C VAL A 235 8.29 2.87 2.89
N HIS A 236 9.45 3.47 2.59
CA HIS A 236 9.87 4.63 3.36
C HIS A 236 10.88 5.53 2.64
N ASP A 237 10.97 6.77 3.13
CA ASP A 237 11.96 7.75 2.66
C ASP A 237 11.91 7.98 1.13
N ASN A 238 10.68 8.13 0.58
CA ASN A 238 10.42 8.39 -0.83
C ASN A 238 9.77 9.77 -1.03
N ASP A 239 9.92 10.34 -2.21
CA ASP A 239 9.51 11.72 -2.48
C ASP A 239 8.12 11.85 -3.12
N ASN A 240 7.39 10.77 -3.23
CA ASN A 240 5.98 10.74 -3.61
C ASN A 240 5.30 9.46 -3.07
N ILE A 241 4.09 9.13 -3.53
CA ILE A 241 3.17 8.11 -3.00
C ILE A 241 3.86 6.78 -2.63
N GLY A 242 3.51 6.24 -1.46
CA GLY A 242 4.08 4.99 -0.96
C GLY A 242 3.48 3.76 -1.65
N ILE A 243 2.19 3.48 -1.44
CA ILE A 243 1.46 2.37 -2.06
C ILE A 243 0.23 2.93 -2.75
N ASP A 244 -0.03 2.54 -4.01
CA ASP A 244 -1.21 2.98 -4.74
C ASP A 244 -1.98 1.85 -5.44
N VAL A 245 -3.32 2.02 -5.49
CA VAL A 245 -4.27 1.12 -6.15
C VAL A 245 -5.09 1.94 -7.13
N ILE A 246 -4.73 1.87 -8.42
CA ILE A 246 -5.17 2.83 -9.43
C ILE A 246 -6.23 2.24 -10.37
N GLY A 247 -7.11 3.11 -10.83
CA GLY A 247 -8.08 2.84 -11.89
C GLY A 247 -8.36 4.07 -12.74
N PHE A 248 -8.82 3.83 -13.96
CA PHE A 248 -9.29 4.84 -14.92
C PHE A 248 -8.21 5.74 -15.53
N GLU A 249 -6.94 5.40 -15.43
CA GLU A 249 -5.84 6.10 -16.09
C GLU A 249 -5.66 5.75 -17.58
N GLY A 250 -6.46 4.85 -18.12
CA GLY A 250 -6.33 4.39 -19.51
C GLY A 250 -5.22 3.33 -19.67
N THR A 251 -4.78 2.72 -18.60
CA THR A 251 -3.78 1.64 -18.60
C THR A 251 -4.32 0.41 -19.32
N ALA A 252 -5.56 0.03 -19.05
CA ALA A 252 -6.23 -1.07 -19.76
C ALA A 252 -6.92 -0.57 -21.03
N PRO A 253 -7.10 -1.43 -22.06
CA PRO A 253 -7.67 -1.02 -23.36
C PRO A 253 -9.17 -0.69 -23.32
N SER A 254 -9.84 -0.79 -22.19
CA SER A 254 -11.23 -0.39 -21.98
C SER A 254 -11.48 -0.01 -20.54
N GLU A 255 -12.15 1.09 -20.32
CA GLU A 255 -12.59 1.61 -19.03
C GLU A 255 -13.40 0.60 -18.22
N ALA A 256 -14.13 -0.30 -18.87
CA ALA A 256 -14.94 -1.31 -18.20
C ALA A 256 -14.15 -2.26 -17.28
N TYR A 257 -12.85 -2.37 -17.46
CA TYR A 257 -11.95 -3.16 -16.63
C TYR A 257 -10.63 -2.45 -16.29
N ASP A 258 -10.54 -1.15 -16.58
CA ASP A 258 -9.40 -0.29 -16.21
C ASP A 258 -9.50 0.14 -14.75
N GLN A 259 -9.42 -0.85 -13.85
CA GLN A 259 -9.58 -0.60 -12.42
C GLN A 259 -8.99 -1.75 -11.62
N ALA A 260 -7.99 -1.48 -10.80
CA ALA A 260 -7.45 -2.45 -9.85
C ALA A 260 -8.52 -2.79 -8.78
N ARG A 261 -8.69 -4.09 -8.48
CA ARG A 261 -9.81 -4.58 -7.69
C ARG A 261 -9.56 -5.91 -6.98
N ASN A 262 -10.47 -6.23 -6.04
CA ASN A 262 -10.44 -7.44 -5.23
C ASN A 262 -9.10 -7.57 -4.47
N GLY A 263 -8.66 -6.46 -3.88
CA GLY A 263 -7.34 -6.29 -3.30
C GLY A 263 -7.29 -6.44 -1.78
N LEU A 264 -6.10 -6.80 -1.29
CA LEU A 264 -5.74 -6.76 0.11
C LEU A 264 -4.44 -5.97 0.29
N VAL A 265 -4.47 -4.88 1.06
CA VAL A 265 -3.30 -4.09 1.49
C VAL A 265 -3.19 -4.24 3.00
N LYS A 266 -2.25 -5.08 3.48
CA LYS A 266 -2.26 -5.53 4.87
C LYS A 266 -0.87 -5.60 5.51
N GLY A 267 -0.78 -5.13 6.74
CA GLY A 267 0.43 -5.29 7.56
C GLY A 267 1.63 -4.51 7.04
N ASN A 268 1.43 -3.56 6.13
CA ASN A 268 2.51 -2.74 5.61
C ASN A 268 2.90 -1.64 6.61
N VAL A 269 4.15 -1.23 6.57
CA VAL A 269 4.67 -0.09 7.33
C VAL A 269 5.13 0.95 6.32
N VAL A 270 4.45 2.11 6.30
CA VAL A 270 4.69 3.18 5.32
C VAL A 270 4.98 4.49 6.04
N TYR A 271 6.17 5.07 5.84
CA TYR A 271 6.55 6.29 6.55
C TYR A 271 7.55 7.17 5.81
N ASN A 272 7.61 8.45 6.20
CA ASN A 272 8.47 9.47 5.60
C ASN A 272 8.25 9.62 4.08
N ILE A 273 6.99 9.55 3.65
CA ILE A 273 6.57 9.79 2.27
C ILE A 273 6.17 11.27 2.16
N SER A 274 6.89 12.06 1.36
CA SER A 274 6.64 13.51 1.32
C SER A 274 7.03 14.17 0.02
N SER A 275 6.10 14.90 -0.58
CA SER A 275 6.30 15.70 -1.79
C SER A 275 7.05 17.02 -1.57
N ASN A 276 7.37 17.35 -0.32
CA ASN A 276 7.97 18.64 0.05
C ASN A 276 9.34 18.94 -0.61
N ASN A 277 10.07 17.91 -0.97
CA ASN A 277 11.35 18.02 -1.67
C ASN A 277 11.29 17.47 -3.12
N ASN A 278 10.11 17.23 -3.65
CA ASN A 278 9.92 16.71 -5.00
C ASN A 278 9.71 17.86 -6.00
N PRO A 279 10.62 18.05 -6.97
CA PRO A 279 10.53 19.14 -7.93
C PRO A 279 9.30 19.10 -8.86
N SER A 280 8.56 17.98 -8.93
CA SER A 280 7.27 17.91 -9.65
C SER A 280 6.17 18.75 -8.99
N TYR A 281 6.33 19.09 -7.71
CA TYR A 281 5.40 19.93 -6.94
C TYR A 281 5.91 21.37 -6.75
N GLY A 282 7.08 21.69 -7.23
CA GLY A 282 7.64 23.06 -7.18
C GLY A 282 9.15 23.08 -7.33
N LYS A 283 9.67 24.07 -8.09
CA LYS A 283 11.11 24.17 -8.41
C LYS A 283 11.99 24.59 -7.26
N THR A 284 11.45 25.45 -6.37
CA THR A 284 12.18 25.89 -5.17
C THR A 284 11.91 24.87 -4.07
N LEU A 285 12.96 24.28 -3.55
CA LEU A 285 12.87 23.25 -2.52
C LEU A 285 13.37 23.79 -1.16
N PRO A 286 12.71 23.45 -0.05
CA PRO A 286 11.44 22.72 0.00
C PRO A 286 10.30 23.53 -0.63
N ASN A 287 9.41 22.85 -1.36
CA ASN A 287 8.33 23.49 -2.12
C ASN A 287 7.07 23.79 -1.28
N GLY A 288 6.99 23.25 -0.07
CA GLY A 288 5.84 23.38 0.84
C GLY A 288 4.66 22.45 0.50
N SER A 289 4.78 21.60 -0.50
CA SER A 289 3.75 20.59 -0.80
C SER A 289 3.61 19.56 0.33
N ASN A 290 2.39 19.07 0.50
CA ASN A 290 2.03 18.02 1.44
C ASN A 290 0.98 17.12 0.79
N ALA A 291 1.31 16.55 -0.38
CA ALA A 291 0.40 15.83 -1.26
C ALA A 291 0.83 14.37 -1.51
N ALA A 292 1.82 13.88 -0.79
CA ALA A 292 2.27 12.50 -0.95
C ALA A 292 1.61 11.58 0.09
N ASP A 293 0.94 10.56 -0.40
CA ASP A 293 0.20 9.61 0.43
C ASP A 293 1.06 8.45 0.89
N GLY A 294 0.87 8.01 2.14
CA GLY A 294 1.43 6.75 2.57
C GLY A 294 0.78 5.59 1.81
N ILE A 295 -0.55 5.50 1.84
CA ILE A 295 -1.33 4.51 1.09
C ILE A 295 -2.46 5.25 0.38
N TYR A 296 -2.56 5.08 -0.93
CA TYR A 296 -3.56 5.71 -1.77
C TYR A 296 -4.42 4.68 -2.52
N VAL A 297 -5.68 4.98 -2.72
CA VAL A 297 -6.54 4.31 -3.70
C VAL A 297 -7.09 5.38 -4.63
N ASP A 298 -6.54 5.49 -5.84
CA ASP A 298 -7.03 6.40 -6.88
C ASP A 298 -7.88 5.64 -7.90
N GLY A 299 -9.18 5.66 -7.70
CA GLY A 299 -10.11 5.01 -8.63
C GLY A 299 -10.20 3.49 -8.49
N GLY A 300 -9.46 2.84 -7.61
CA GLY A 300 -9.56 1.41 -7.32
C GLY A 300 -10.89 1.01 -6.66
N LYS A 301 -11.19 -0.29 -6.57
CA LYS A 301 -12.41 -0.78 -5.92
C LYS A 301 -12.25 -2.12 -5.22
N ASP A 302 -13.28 -2.49 -4.42
CA ASP A 302 -13.38 -3.82 -3.80
C ASP A 302 -12.08 -4.22 -3.08
N THR A 303 -11.49 -3.31 -2.30
CA THR A 303 -10.18 -3.49 -1.65
C THR A 303 -10.27 -3.28 -0.15
N VAL A 304 -9.55 -4.12 0.60
CA VAL A 304 -9.41 -4.00 2.05
C VAL A 304 -8.01 -3.49 2.39
N ILE A 305 -7.94 -2.41 3.18
CA ILE A 305 -6.71 -1.81 3.72
C ILE A 305 -6.74 -2.02 5.23
N GLU A 306 -5.97 -2.98 5.74
CA GLU A 306 -6.07 -3.36 7.15
C GLU A 306 -4.72 -3.62 7.81
N GLN A 307 -4.65 -3.37 9.12
CA GLN A 307 -3.49 -3.68 9.95
C GLN A 307 -2.18 -3.02 9.45
N ASN A 308 -2.27 -1.86 8.80
CA ASN A 308 -1.12 -1.10 8.36
C ASN A 308 -0.73 -0.03 9.38
N TYR A 309 0.55 0.33 9.40
CA TYR A 309 1.09 1.51 10.05
C TYR A 309 1.44 2.54 8.98
N SER A 310 0.83 3.73 9.05
CA SER A 310 1.11 4.84 8.11
C SER A 310 1.40 6.11 8.90
N TYR A 311 2.66 6.59 8.87
CA TYR A 311 3.06 7.70 9.74
C TYR A 311 4.17 8.58 9.18
N ASN A 312 4.22 9.83 9.64
CA ASN A 312 5.19 10.84 9.18
C ASN A 312 5.15 11.08 7.65
N ASN A 313 4.04 10.77 7.01
CA ASN A 313 3.80 11.06 5.59
C ASN A 313 3.17 12.45 5.43
N ASP A 314 2.97 12.91 4.20
CA ASP A 314 2.13 14.09 4.00
C ASP A 314 0.67 13.75 4.33
N ILE A 315 0.11 12.70 3.74
CA ILE A 315 -1.21 12.13 4.03
C ILE A 315 -1.03 10.67 4.47
N GLY A 316 -1.77 10.23 5.49
CA GLY A 316 -1.61 8.87 5.98
C GLY A 316 -2.19 7.82 5.02
N ILE A 317 -3.50 7.86 4.81
CA ILE A 317 -4.24 7.00 3.86
C ILE A 317 -5.22 7.88 3.09
N GLU A 318 -5.29 7.75 1.77
CA GLU A 318 -6.30 8.42 0.96
C GLU A 318 -7.13 7.40 0.15
N ILE A 319 -8.44 7.62 0.08
CA ILE A 319 -9.37 6.89 -0.79
C ILE A 319 -10.14 7.89 -1.63
N ALA A 320 -9.65 8.16 -2.82
CA ALA A 320 -10.17 9.19 -3.70
C ALA A 320 -10.23 8.70 -5.16
N SER A 321 -10.74 9.51 -6.05
CA SER A 321 -10.55 9.31 -7.48
C SER A 321 -10.15 10.62 -8.12
N GLU A 322 -9.05 10.65 -8.82
CA GLU A 322 -8.62 11.81 -9.62
C GLU A 322 -9.40 11.95 -10.93
N HIS A 323 -10.15 10.94 -11.33
CA HIS A 323 -10.82 10.87 -12.61
C HIS A 323 -12.28 11.32 -12.51
N LYS A 324 -12.60 12.45 -13.13
CA LYS A 324 -13.94 13.04 -13.13
C LYS A 324 -14.99 12.05 -13.63
N ASN A 325 -16.12 11.96 -12.92
CA ASN A 325 -17.22 11.01 -13.14
C ASN A 325 -16.90 9.55 -12.84
N HIS A 326 -15.74 9.24 -12.27
CA HIS A 326 -15.37 7.92 -11.78
C HIS A 326 -15.29 7.90 -10.27
N SER A 327 -15.35 6.70 -9.70
CA SER A 327 -15.40 6.54 -8.25
C SER A 327 -14.39 5.52 -7.77
N THR A 328 -13.68 5.84 -6.70
CA THR A 328 -13.16 4.85 -5.78
C THR A 328 -14.33 4.29 -4.99
N SER A 329 -14.52 2.97 -4.97
CA SER A 329 -15.73 2.37 -4.42
C SER A 329 -15.50 1.07 -3.67
N ASN A 330 -16.34 0.84 -2.64
CA ASN A 330 -16.33 -0.35 -1.82
C ASN A 330 -14.94 -0.67 -1.21
N ILE A 331 -14.25 0.37 -0.75
CA ILE A 331 -12.98 0.24 -0.02
C ILE A 331 -13.30 0.10 1.47
N THR A 332 -12.62 -0.81 2.15
CA THR A 332 -12.68 -0.93 3.61
C THR A 332 -11.32 -0.60 4.21
N VAL A 333 -11.23 0.51 4.92
CA VAL A 333 -10.04 0.95 5.68
C VAL A 333 -10.31 0.62 7.15
N ARG A 334 -9.63 -0.40 7.68
CA ARG A 334 -9.90 -0.86 9.05
C ARG A 334 -8.67 -1.32 9.80
N ASN A 335 -8.74 -1.19 11.12
CA ASN A 335 -7.70 -1.71 12.02
C ASN A 335 -6.29 -1.19 11.69
N ASN A 336 -6.17 0.04 11.15
CA ASN A 336 -4.90 0.68 10.86
C ASN A 336 -4.50 1.66 11.97
N ILE A 337 -3.22 1.87 12.15
CA ILE A 337 -2.64 2.92 13.00
C ILE A 337 -2.02 3.99 12.10
N VAL A 338 -2.57 5.21 12.17
CA VAL A 338 -2.22 6.32 11.28
C VAL A 338 -1.87 7.54 12.13
N TYR A 339 -0.60 7.96 12.15
CA TYR A 339 -0.20 8.99 13.09
C TYR A 339 0.90 9.93 12.57
N ASN A 340 0.92 11.14 13.13
CA ASN A 340 1.94 12.17 12.87
C ASN A 340 2.08 12.56 11.39
N ASN A 341 1.06 12.36 10.56
CA ASN A 341 1.10 12.81 9.18
C ASN A 341 0.96 14.33 9.09
N ARG A 342 1.57 14.93 8.09
CA ARG A 342 1.74 16.39 7.98
C ARG A 342 0.42 17.11 7.73
N TYR A 343 -0.41 16.58 6.82
CA TYR A 343 -1.66 17.21 6.42
C TYR A 343 -2.90 16.57 7.06
N THR A 344 -3.07 15.26 6.95
CA THR A 344 -4.23 14.56 7.51
C THR A 344 -3.95 13.08 7.79
N GLY A 345 -4.76 12.46 8.64
CA GLY A 345 -4.68 11.02 8.89
C GLY A 345 -5.27 10.22 7.74
N ILE A 346 -6.59 10.34 7.53
CA ILE A 346 -7.30 9.70 6.41
C ILE A 346 -7.98 10.79 5.58
N ALA A 347 -7.83 10.72 4.25
CA ALA A 347 -8.56 11.54 3.30
C ALA A 347 -9.52 10.68 2.46
N MET A 348 -10.62 11.29 1.99
CA MET A 348 -11.58 10.63 1.10
C MET A 348 -12.27 11.65 0.19
N GLY A 349 -12.62 11.24 -1.04
CA GLY A 349 -13.27 12.12 -2.03
C GLY A 349 -12.26 12.80 -2.95
N GLY A 350 -12.71 13.36 -4.07
CA GLY A 350 -11.86 14.11 -4.97
C GLY A 350 -11.34 15.41 -4.34
N TYR A 351 -10.08 15.73 -4.51
CA TYR A 351 -9.47 16.92 -3.90
C TYR A 351 -10.01 18.25 -4.43
N ASP A 352 -10.68 18.23 -5.57
CA ASP A 352 -11.44 19.38 -6.09
C ASP A 352 -12.69 18.94 -6.89
N THR A 353 -13.47 19.90 -7.39
CA THR A 353 -14.74 19.67 -8.12
C THR A 353 -14.55 19.12 -9.55
N ASN A 354 -13.32 18.97 -10.02
CA ASN A 354 -13.00 18.37 -11.32
C ASN A 354 -12.54 16.91 -11.18
N ARG A 355 -12.54 16.39 -9.96
CA ARG A 355 -12.15 15.01 -9.62
C ARG A 355 -13.39 14.12 -9.49
N GLY A 356 -13.12 12.84 -9.23
CA GLY A 356 -14.15 11.83 -9.04
C GLY A 356 -14.70 11.78 -7.61
N SER A 357 -15.29 10.66 -7.25
CA SER A 357 -15.98 10.48 -5.97
C SER A 357 -15.44 9.30 -5.16
N THR A 358 -15.83 9.24 -3.88
CA THR A 358 -15.63 8.08 -3.02
C THR A 358 -16.99 7.57 -2.55
N THR A 359 -17.32 6.32 -2.90
CA THR A 359 -18.67 5.78 -2.68
C THR A 359 -18.66 4.42 -2.00
N ASP A 360 -19.62 4.21 -1.09
CA ASP A 360 -19.88 2.93 -0.43
C ASP A 360 -18.68 2.36 0.35
N CYS A 361 -17.77 3.24 0.78
CA CYS A 361 -16.56 2.86 1.52
C CYS A 361 -16.80 2.81 3.03
N LYS A 362 -15.92 2.12 3.75
CA LYS A 362 -15.96 1.95 5.20
C LYS A 362 -14.62 2.36 5.80
N ILE A 363 -14.64 3.28 6.75
CA ILE A 363 -13.49 3.70 7.56
C ILE A 363 -13.84 3.31 9.00
N VAL A 364 -13.35 2.16 9.46
CA VAL A 364 -13.81 1.57 10.70
C VAL A 364 -12.67 1.03 11.56
N ASN A 365 -12.77 1.20 12.87
CA ASN A 365 -11.78 0.65 13.80
C ASN A 365 -10.33 1.06 13.51
N ASN A 366 -10.08 2.29 13.07
CA ASN A 366 -8.73 2.83 12.92
C ASN A 366 -8.35 3.69 14.14
N THR A 367 -7.07 3.77 14.43
CA THR A 367 -6.52 4.72 15.40
C THR A 367 -5.78 5.83 14.66
N LEU A 368 -6.34 7.04 14.67
CA LEU A 368 -5.80 8.24 14.05
C LEU A 368 -5.26 9.16 15.16
N TYR A 369 -3.94 9.38 15.17
CA TYR A 369 -3.30 10.07 16.29
C TYR A 369 -2.39 11.20 15.83
N LYS A 370 -2.72 12.42 16.28
CA LYS A 370 -1.92 13.64 16.06
C LYS A 370 -1.53 13.90 14.61
N ASN A 371 -2.40 13.60 13.65
CA ASN A 371 -2.23 14.03 12.27
C ASN A 371 -2.51 15.54 12.12
N ASP A 372 -2.25 16.13 10.95
CA ASP A 372 -2.25 17.59 10.72
C ASP A 372 -1.17 18.29 11.55
N THR A 373 0.06 17.75 11.47
CA THR A 373 1.19 18.23 12.29
C THR A 373 1.69 19.61 11.87
N VAL A 374 1.41 20.05 10.64
CA VAL A 374 1.82 21.37 10.13
C VAL A 374 0.67 22.40 10.09
N GLY A 375 -0.52 22.02 10.57
CA GLY A 375 -1.64 22.94 10.77
C GLY A 375 -2.31 23.41 9.47
N LEU A 376 -2.48 22.51 8.52
CA LEU A 376 -3.16 22.78 7.24
C LEU A 376 -4.69 22.60 7.34
N ASN A 377 -5.19 22.27 8.53
CA ASN A 377 -6.59 22.02 8.84
C ASN A 377 -7.17 20.73 8.19
N GLY A 378 -6.35 19.77 7.84
CA GLY A 378 -6.81 18.47 7.34
C GLY A 378 -7.42 17.60 8.44
N GLY A 379 -6.97 17.78 9.68
CA GLY A 379 -7.47 17.05 10.85
C GLY A 379 -7.08 15.58 10.86
N GLN A 380 -7.91 14.80 11.56
CA GLN A 380 -7.74 13.34 11.58
C GLN A 380 -8.43 12.68 10.39
N LEU A 381 -9.57 13.23 9.96
CA LEU A 381 -10.33 12.80 8.80
C LEU A 381 -10.66 14.00 7.90
N LEU A 382 -10.17 13.95 6.66
CA LEU A 382 -10.43 14.93 5.62
C LEU A 382 -11.48 14.39 4.64
N VAL A 383 -12.66 14.98 4.61
CA VAL A 383 -13.75 14.62 3.70
C VAL A 383 -13.81 15.66 2.58
N GLN A 384 -13.39 15.27 1.40
CA GLN A 384 -13.25 16.12 0.23
C GLN A 384 -14.51 16.08 -0.65
N TYR A 385 -14.37 16.31 -1.96
CA TYR A 385 -15.48 16.45 -2.91
C TYR A 385 -16.15 15.11 -3.21
N ASP A 386 -17.48 15.13 -3.27
CA ASP A 386 -18.36 14.09 -3.80
C ASP A 386 -18.25 12.71 -3.11
N THR A 387 -18.31 12.72 -1.78
CA THR A 387 -18.36 11.46 -0.99
C THR A 387 -19.81 11.03 -0.77
N LYS A 388 -20.12 9.73 -1.01
CA LYS A 388 -21.49 9.19 -0.96
C LYS A 388 -21.57 7.85 -0.24
N ASN A 389 -22.54 7.71 0.66
CA ASN A 389 -22.92 6.44 1.31
C ASN A 389 -21.78 5.77 2.09
N ASN A 390 -20.81 6.52 2.59
CA ASN A 390 -19.68 5.96 3.31
C ASN A 390 -20.00 5.80 4.80
N VAL A 391 -19.37 4.84 5.45
CA VAL A 391 -19.52 4.53 6.88
C VAL A 391 -18.22 4.83 7.60
N ILE A 392 -18.29 5.73 8.60
CA ILE A 392 -17.16 6.15 9.45
C ILE A 392 -17.52 5.82 10.90
N LYS A 393 -17.06 4.67 11.42
CA LYS A 393 -17.43 4.18 12.75
C LYS A 393 -16.26 3.59 13.52
N ASN A 394 -16.37 3.58 14.83
CA ASN A 394 -15.43 2.91 15.73
C ASN A 394 -13.99 3.41 15.61
N ASN A 395 -13.73 4.61 15.09
CA ASN A 395 -12.37 5.12 14.99
C ASN A 395 -12.01 5.92 16.25
N ILE A 396 -10.77 5.79 16.73
CA ILE A 396 -10.16 6.74 17.63
C ILE A 396 -9.57 7.87 16.79
N MET A 397 -9.98 9.11 17.08
CA MET A 397 -9.47 10.32 16.43
C MET A 397 -8.93 11.27 17.48
N ALA A 398 -7.62 11.24 17.74
CA ALA A 398 -6.93 12.12 18.67
C ALA A 398 -6.21 13.24 17.91
N ALA A 399 -6.69 14.46 18.03
CA ALA A 399 -6.18 15.62 17.31
C ALA A 399 -4.75 16.02 17.70
N SER A 400 -4.01 16.63 16.77
CA SER A 400 -2.78 17.37 17.03
C SER A 400 -3.07 18.70 17.74
N SER A 401 -2.08 19.56 17.84
CA SER A 401 -2.23 20.93 18.35
C SER A 401 -3.16 21.81 17.49
N SER A 402 -3.49 21.37 16.27
CA SER A 402 -4.49 22.06 15.43
C SER A 402 -5.92 21.96 15.98
N ASN A 403 -6.19 20.97 16.84
CA ASN A 403 -7.50 20.63 17.40
C ASN A 403 -8.57 20.24 16.36
N TYR A 404 -8.22 20.13 15.09
CA TYR A 404 -9.12 19.65 14.05
C TYR A 404 -9.30 18.13 14.12
N LEU A 405 -10.57 17.70 14.14
CA LEU A 405 -10.93 16.28 14.14
C LEU A 405 -11.46 15.84 12.78
N ILE A 406 -12.52 16.47 12.27
CA ILE A 406 -13.06 16.21 10.95
C ILE A 406 -13.11 17.50 10.14
N TYR A 407 -12.61 17.46 8.91
CA TYR A 407 -12.74 18.56 7.97
C TYR A 407 -13.51 18.10 6.73
N ASN A 408 -14.75 18.56 6.57
CA ASN A 408 -15.58 18.36 5.38
C ASN A 408 -15.88 19.73 4.76
N GLY A 409 -15.14 20.04 3.67
CA GLY A 409 -15.19 21.33 3.00
C GLY A 409 -16.28 21.46 1.93
N TYR A 410 -16.94 20.37 1.53
CA TYR A 410 -17.88 20.33 0.41
C TYR A 410 -19.31 20.06 0.85
N THR A 411 -20.27 20.73 0.21
CA THR A 411 -21.71 20.62 0.52
C THR A 411 -22.41 19.47 -0.21
N GLN A 412 -21.80 18.94 -1.26
CA GLN A 412 -22.35 17.88 -2.12
C GLN A 412 -22.33 16.50 -1.48
N ASN A 413 -21.55 16.33 -0.41
CA ASN A 413 -21.42 15.07 0.29
C ASN A 413 -22.74 14.59 0.88
N THR A 414 -23.16 13.34 0.58
CA THR A 414 -24.47 12.81 0.93
C THR A 414 -24.43 11.36 1.40
N GLY A 415 -25.37 10.98 2.28
CA GLY A 415 -25.52 9.58 2.69
C GLY A 415 -24.42 9.02 3.58
N ASN A 416 -23.41 9.82 3.93
CA ASN A 416 -22.32 9.36 4.81
C ASN A 416 -22.83 9.25 6.26
N THR A 417 -22.47 8.17 6.93
CA THR A 417 -22.79 7.92 8.34
C THR A 417 -21.53 8.08 9.19
N VAL A 418 -21.59 8.92 10.21
CA VAL A 418 -20.48 9.13 11.17
C VAL A 418 -21.03 8.88 12.56
N ASP A 419 -20.58 7.83 13.26
CA ASP A 419 -21.06 7.46 14.58
C ASP A 419 -20.15 6.44 15.29
N TYR A 420 -20.32 6.26 16.60
CA TYR A 420 -19.54 5.33 17.43
C TYR A 420 -18.03 5.57 17.41
N ASN A 421 -17.56 6.80 17.21
CA ASN A 421 -16.16 7.16 17.25
C ASN A 421 -15.74 7.69 18.63
N LEU A 422 -14.48 7.60 18.97
CA LEU A 422 -13.89 8.21 20.16
C LEU A 422 -13.00 9.39 19.72
N TYR A 423 -13.32 10.56 20.24
CA TYR A 423 -12.63 11.81 19.93
C TYR A 423 -11.85 12.35 21.11
N PHE A 424 -10.69 12.92 20.82
CA PHE A 424 -9.89 13.66 21.77
C PHE A 424 -9.21 14.86 21.10
N ALA A 425 -9.13 15.99 21.79
CA ALA A 425 -8.37 17.16 21.34
C ALA A 425 -7.71 17.85 22.54
N PRO A 426 -6.49 18.40 22.39
CA PRO A 426 -5.79 19.11 23.46
C PRO A 426 -6.59 20.26 24.07
N ALA A 427 -7.38 20.99 23.26
CA ALA A 427 -8.25 22.07 23.72
C ALA A 427 -9.53 21.58 24.44
N GLY A 428 -9.69 20.26 24.61
CA GLY A 428 -10.88 19.65 25.18
C GLY A 428 -12.10 19.70 24.27
N SER A 429 -13.22 19.11 24.73
CA SER A 429 -14.46 19.00 23.95
C SER A 429 -14.98 20.36 23.47
N ALA A 430 -14.95 21.40 24.31
CA ALA A 430 -15.45 22.73 23.98
C ALA A 430 -14.55 23.49 22.98
N GLY A 431 -13.26 23.18 22.93
CA GLY A 431 -12.28 23.82 22.04
C GLY A 431 -11.96 23.02 20.78
N SER A 432 -12.53 21.83 20.61
CA SER A 432 -12.33 20.98 19.44
C SER A 432 -12.93 21.63 18.18
N LEU A 433 -12.28 21.39 17.01
CA LEU A 433 -12.64 22.01 15.75
C LEU A 433 -13.19 20.98 14.77
N TRP A 434 -14.29 21.36 14.12
CA TRP A 434 -15.06 20.53 13.20
C TRP A 434 -15.52 21.38 12.01
N LYS A 435 -15.24 20.94 10.81
CA LYS A 435 -15.86 21.55 9.64
C LYS A 435 -16.78 20.52 8.99
N TRP A 436 -18.04 20.85 8.80
CA TRP A 436 -19.00 19.97 8.18
C TRP A 436 -19.82 20.70 7.13
N LYS A 437 -19.81 20.17 5.91
CA LYS A 437 -20.42 20.80 4.73
C LYS A 437 -20.08 22.30 4.65
N ASN A 438 -18.78 22.58 4.69
CA ASN A 438 -18.17 23.92 4.64
C ASN A 438 -18.53 24.86 5.80
N THR A 439 -19.13 24.39 6.88
CA THR A 439 -19.44 25.19 8.05
C THR A 439 -18.60 24.78 9.25
N LEU A 440 -17.80 25.73 9.77
CA LEU A 440 -16.97 25.51 10.95
C LEU A 440 -17.87 25.44 12.21
N ARG A 441 -17.55 24.51 13.09
CA ARG A 441 -18.14 24.35 14.44
C ARG A 441 -17.01 24.23 15.45
N THR A 442 -17.15 24.93 16.56
CA THR A 442 -16.25 24.79 17.71
C THR A 442 -17.01 24.07 18.81
N GLY A 443 -16.46 22.99 19.29
CA GLY A 443 -17.03 22.11 20.30
C GLY A 443 -17.83 20.93 19.75
N PHE A 444 -17.62 19.77 20.38
CA PHE A 444 -18.24 18.50 19.98
C PHE A 444 -19.79 18.56 20.02
N SER A 445 -20.36 19.07 21.11
CA SER A 445 -21.82 19.18 21.23
C SER A 445 -22.44 20.10 20.18
N ALA A 446 -21.75 21.20 19.80
CA ALA A 446 -22.22 22.09 18.75
C ALA A 446 -22.17 21.41 17.38
N TYR A 447 -21.16 20.59 17.13
CA TYR A 447 -21.06 19.77 15.93
C TYR A 447 -22.18 18.72 15.88
N GLN A 448 -22.38 17.91 16.92
CA GLN A 448 -23.44 16.91 17.00
C GLN A 448 -24.84 17.52 16.76
N THR A 449 -25.16 18.61 17.48
CA THR A 449 -26.45 19.30 17.33
C THR A 449 -26.69 19.82 15.92
N ALA A 450 -25.66 20.35 15.28
CA ALA A 450 -25.78 20.94 13.94
C ALA A 450 -25.86 19.91 12.80
N THR A 451 -25.32 18.71 13.01
CA THR A 451 -25.16 17.71 11.94
C THR A 451 -26.03 16.48 12.10
N GLY A 452 -26.43 16.15 13.33
CA GLY A 452 -27.07 14.88 13.68
C GLY A 452 -26.12 13.67 13.64
N ASN A 453 -24.83 13.88 13.39
CA ASN A 453 -23.81 12.84 13.44
C ASN A 453 -23.41 12.52 14.88
N ASP A 454 -22.73 11.38 15.06
CA ASP A 454 -22.00 11.02 16.28
C ASP A 454 -22.87 10.93 17.54
N ALA A 455 -24.13 10.47 17.37
CA ALA A 455 -25.08 10.36 18.48
C ALA A 455 -24.60 9.40 19.59
N HIS A 456 -23.81 8.38 19.23
CA HIS A 456 -23.26 7.37 20.14
C HIS A 456 -21.74 7.50 20.31
N SER A 457 -21.13 8.53 19.75
CA SER A 457 -19.69 8.77 19.84
C SER A 457 -19.29 9.41 21.17
N LEU A 458 -18.06 9.19 21.59
CA LEU A 458 -17.49 9.64 22.84
C LEU A 458 -16.48 10.77 22.61
N PHE A 459 -16.37 11.67 23.59
CA PHE A 459 -15.27 12.63 23.67
C PHE A 459 -14.53 12.44 24.97
N ALA A 460 -13.43 11.70 24.94
CA ALA A 460 -12.62 11.36 26.11
C ALA A 460 -11.17 11.04 25.71
N ASP A 461 -10.26 11.04 26.69
CA ASP A 461 -8.90 10.54 26.51
C ASP A 461 -8.94 9.02 26.21
N PRO A 462 -8.38 8.55 25.07
CA PRO A 462 -8.32 7.14 24.73
C PRO A 462 -7.52 6.29 25.74
N GLN A 463 -6.67 6.90 26.55
CA GLN A 463 -5.82 6.24 27.54
C GLN A 463 -4.90 5.17 26.94
N PHE A 464 -4.11 5.54 25.94
CA PHE A 464 -3.10 4.66 25.36
C PHE A 464 -2.02 4.28 26.38
N VAL A 465 -1.44 3.09 26.22
CA VAL A 465 -0.40 2.55 27.10
C VAL A 465 0.82 3.46 27.14
N ASN A 466 1.34 3.88 25.98
CA ASN A 466 2.48 4.79 25.89
C ASN A 466 2.47 5.63 24.61
N GLU A 467 1.79 6.76 24.63
CA GLU A 467 1.71 7.69 23.49
C GLU A 467 3.08 8.18 22.98
N ALA A 468 4.00 8.47 23.90
CA ALA A 468 5.32 8.98 23.53
C ALA A 468 6.18 7.93 22.81
N GLY A 469 5.92 6.65 23.08
CA GLY A 469 6.57 5.53 22.42
C GLY A 469 5.78 4.97 21.22
N HIS A 470 4.67 5.63 20.87
CA HIS A 470 3.72 5.21 19.82
C HIS A 470 3.15 3.80 20.07
N ASP A 471 2.94 3.47 21.34
CA ASP A 471 2.21 2.28 21.77
C ASP A 471 0.74 2.68 22.01
N PHE A 472 -0.09 2.38 21.02
CA PHE A 472 -1.50 2.76 20.99
C PHE A 472 -2.44 1.68 21.51
N HIS A 473 -1.94 0.66 22.21
CA HIS A 473 -2.77 -0.27 22.96
C HIS A 473 -3.56 0.46 24.04
N LEU A 474 -4.73 -0.05 24.33
CA LEU A 474 -5.65 0.55 25.31
C LEU A 474 -5.30 0.10 26.74
N LYS A 475 -5.26 1.04 27.69
CA LYS A 475 -5.24 0.67 29.12
C LYS A 475 -6.61 0.10 29.52
N ALA A 476 -6.63 -0.77 30.52
CA ALA A 476 -7.84 -1.42 31.02
C ALA A 476 -8.97 -0.46 31.45
N ALA A 477 -8.68 0.81 31.71
CA ALA A 477 -9.66 1.83 32.07
C ALA A 477 -10.06 2.72 30.85
N SER A 478 -9.63 2.38 29.64
CA SER A 478 -9.95 3.15 28.44
C SER A 478 -11.46 3.20 28.18
N PRO A 479 -12.02 4.37 27.86
CA PRO A 479 -13.43 4.49 27.47
C PRO A 479 -13.73 3.86 26.10
N ALA A 480 -12.73 3.44 25.36
CA ALA A 480 -12.85 2.77 24.07
C ALA A 480 -13.24 1.29 24.20
N ILE A 481 -12.98 0.68 25.37
CA ILE A 481 -13.22 -0.76 25.59
C ILE A 481 -14.72 -1.04 25.60
N ASP A 482 -15.14 -2.07 24.83
CA ASP A 482 -16.54 -2.52 24.69
C ASP A 482 -17.51 -1.40 24.24
N ALA A 483 -17.01 -0.31 23.64
CA ALA A 483 -17.81 0.88 23.33
C ALA A 483 -18.15 1.03 21.83
N GLY A 484 -17.64 0.15 20.97
CA GLY A 484 -17.87 0.21 19.55
C GLY A 484 -19.17 -0.47 19.09
N TYR A 485 -19.55 -0.21 17.86
CA TYR A 485 -20.66 -0.86 17.18
C TYR A 485 -20.18 -2.17 16.52
N THR A 486 -20.61 -3.30 17.06
CA THR A 486 -20.20 -4.62 16.58
C THR A 486 -20.98 -5.00 15.31
N ASP A 487 -20.32 -4.87 14.16
CA ASP A 487 -20.81 -5.34 12.86
C ASP A 487 -19.71 -6.21 12.21
N THR A 488 -19.84 -7.52 12.37
CA THR A 488 -18.82 -8.48 11.91
C THR A 488 -18.59 -8.47 10.41
N ALA A 489 -19.49 -7.88 9.62
CA ALA A 489 -19.31 -7.76 8.17
C ALA A 489 -18.25 -6.72 7.79
N ILE A 490 -17.98 -5.74 8.67
CA ILE A 490 -17.09 -4.62 8.35
C ILE A 490 -15.85 -4.49 9.26
N ILE A 491 -15.93 -4.94 10.52
CA ILE A 491 -14.83 -4.75 11.49
C ILE A 491 -13.64 -5.70 11.26
N GLY A 492 -13.83 -6.80 10.53
CA GLY A 492 -12.81 -7.83 10.32
C GLY A 492 -12.73 -8.86 11.44
N ASP A 493 -11.86 -9.85 11.24
CA ASP A 493 -11.70 -10.96 12.19
C ASP A 493 -10.65 -10.67 13.26
N TYR A 494 -9.69 -9.80 12.96
CA TYR A 494 -8.51 -9.54 13.77
C TYR A 494 -8.24 -8.05 13.92
N ASP A 495 -7.68 -7.67 15.07
CA ASP A 495 -7.18 -6.34 15.37
C ASP A 495 -5.80 -6.08 14.75
N ILE A 496 -5.14 -4.98 15.12
CA ILE A 496 -3.81 -4.60 14.60
C ILE A 496 -2.72 -5.61 14.94
N ASP A 497 -2.85 -6.33 16.04
CA ASP A 497 -1.87 -7.33 16.51
C ASP A 497 -2.21 -8.76 16.09
N GLY A 498 -3.33 -8.95 15.39
CA GLY A 498 -3.81 -10.27 14.98
C GLY A 498 -4.55 -11.02 16.07
N GLN A 499 -5.06 -10.34 17.10
CA GLN A 499 -5.95 -10.91 18.10
C GLN A 499 -7.40 -10.88 17.57
N PRO A 500 -8.31 -11.78 18.05
CA PRO A 500 -9.71 -11.77 17.65
C PRO A 500 -10.35 -10.40 17.91
N ARG A 501 -11.06 -9.85 16.92
CA ARG A 501 -11.57 -8.48 16.93
C ARG A 501 -12.67 -8.22 17.97
N VAL A 502 -13.28 -9.22 18.52
CA VAL A 502 -14.26 -9.10 19.60
C VAL A 502 -13.89 -10.07 20.71
N GLN A 503 -13.45 -9.55 21.84
CA GLN A 503 -13.07 -10.34 23.01
C GLN A 503 -13.99 -10.08 24.21
N GLY A 504 -14.61 -8.89 24.25
CA GLY A 504 -15.52 -8.43 25.32
C GLY A 504 -17.01 -8.52 24.95
N ALA A 505 -17.80 -7.62 25.51
CA ALA A 505 -19.25 -7.51 25.26
C ALA A 505 -19.56 -6.86 23.90
N ALA A 506 -18.67 -6.02 23.41
CA ALA A 506 -18.72 -5.37 22.11
C ALA A 506 -17.29 -5.18 21.58
N VAL A 507 -17.15 -4.77 20.32
CA VAL A 507 -15.85 -4.38 19.74
C VAL A 507 -15.32 -3.11 20.43
N ASN A 508 -14.02 -3.04 20.65
CA ASN A 508 -13.38 -1.81 21.09
C ASN A 508 -13.38 -0.75 19.97
N ILE A 509 -13.41 0.52 20.35
CA ILE A 509 -13.18 1.63 19.41
C ILE A 509 -11.67 1.75 19.17
N GLY A 510 -11.24 1.87 17.90
CA GLY A 510 -9.82 1.94 17.51
C GLY A 510 -9.30 0.65 16.89
N ALA A 511 -7.99 0.60 16.65
CA ALA A 511 -7.32 -0.50 15.94
C ALA A 511 -6.97 -1.70 16.82
N ASP A 512 -6.96 -1.52 18.13
CA ASP A 512 -6.61 -2.51 19.16
C ASP A 512 -7.85 -3.07 19.88
N GLU A 513 -7.80 -4.35 20.31
CA GLU A 513 -8.89 -5.02 21.03
C GLU A 513 -8.54 -5.35 22.49
#